data_7fd118173a8ad4a8c07f31266bfe95d4
#
_entry.id   7fd118173a8ad4a8c07f31266bfe95d4
#
_cell.length_a   1.000
_cell.length_b   1.000
_cell.length_c   1.000
_cell.angle_alpha   90.00
_cell.angle_beta   90.00
_cell.angle_gamma   90.00
#
_symmetry.space_group_name_H-M   'P 1'
#
loop_
_entity.id
_entity.type
_entity.pdbx_description
1 polymer ?
#
loop_
_entity_poly.entity_id
_entity_poly.type
_entity_poly.pdbx_seq_one_letter_code
_entity_poly.pdbx_strand_id
1 'polypeptide(L)'
;LKKTASGLFEKINIRKLTKKDETTSEQIIKELKAMKSINPDDLFVFYVASHGTVDEGEYFLITSNVGSTRTEKLKTDAVSQTTIKELISNIPTTKKLIVLDTCNAGAMGDAIQVAMLTRGMSEDTAMKILSRAMGSTILSASTSFQEAVEGYKGHGLFTYVIAEGLNGKADKGKTGYIKTTDLADYVDNEVPVLAEKVFKKAQYPTISISGQAFPIGKIK
;
A
#
# COMPACT_ATOMS: atom_id res chain seq x y z
N LEU A 1 -0.13 -5.33 -12.73
CA LEU A 1 0.67 -6.20 -11.87
C LEU A 1 0.59 -7.67 -12.29
N LYS A 2 -0.61 -8.32 -12.38
CA LYS A 2 -0.72 -9.76 -12.74
C LYS A 2 0.06 -10.10 -14.01
N LYS A 3 -0.08 -9.31 -15.08
CA LYS A 3 0.59 -9.53 -16.37
C LYS A 3 2.11 -9.50 -16.25
N THR A 4 2.67 -8.58 -15.52
CA THR A 4 4.12 -8.41 -15.34
C THR A 4 4.71 -9.32 -14.27
N ALA A 5 3.93 -9.65 -13.24
CA ALA A 5 4.33 -10.57 -12.20
C ALA A 5 4.37 -12.05 -12.67
N SER A 6 3.57 -12.43 -13.68
CA SER A 6 3.56 -13.80 -14.22
C SER A 6 4.89 -14.27 -14.83
N GLY A 7 5.80 -13.34 -15.11
CA GLY A 7 7.18 -13.66 -15.55
C GLY A 7 8.17 -13.86 -14.40
N LEU A 8 7.74 -13.67 -13.14
CA LEU A 8 8.60 -13.76 -11.94
C LEU A 8 8.13 -14.82 -10.95
N PHE A 9 6.81 -15.05 -10.87
CA PHE A 9 6.21 -15.89 -9.85
C PHE A 9 5.49 -17.07 -10.51
N GLU A 10 5.71 -18.25 -9.98
CA GLU A 10 5.09 -19.50 -10.46
C GLU A 10 3.57 -19.47 -10.28
N LYS A 11 3.10 -18.94 -9.15
CA LYS A 11 1.69 -18.83 -8.81
C LYS A 11 1.34 -17.41 -8.33
N ILE A 12 0.23 -16.90 -8.83
CA ILE A 12 -0.30 -15.60 -8.44
C ILE A 12 -1.73 -15.77 -7.96
N ASN A 13 -1.96 -15.57 -6.66
CA ASN A 13 -3.27 -15.59 -6.05
C ASN A 13 -3.78 -14.16 -5.91
N ILE A 14 -4.97 -13.86 -6.41
CA ILE A 14 -5.57 -12.54 -6.31
C ILE A 14 -6.91 -12.65 -5.59
N ARG A 15 -7.06 -11.91 -4.49
CA ARG A 15 -8.33 -11.67 -3.81
C ARG A 15 -8.76 -10.25 -4.12
N LYS A 16 -9.94 -10.09 -4.70
CA LYS A 16 -10.55 -8.78 -4.98
C LYS A 16 -11.78 -8.64 -4.12
N LEU A 17 -11.85 -7.56 -3.36
CA LEU A 17 -13.01 -7.16 -2.57
C LEU A 17 -13.54 -5.88 -3.20
N THR A 18 -14.61 -5.94 -3.94
CA THR A 18 -15.14 -4.82 -4.73
C THR A 18 -16.64 -4.59 -4.56
N LYS A 19 -17.36 -5.56 -3.99
CA LYS A 19 -18.76 -5.43 -3.70
C LYS A 19 -19.00 -4.91 -2.30
N LYS A 20 -20.17 -4.34 -2.07
CA LYS A 20 -20.52 -3.74 -0.77
C LYS A 20 -20.42 -4.71 0.39
N ASP A 21 -20.85 -5.94 0.19
CA ASP A 21 -20.79 -7.03 1.18
C ASP A 21 -19.38 -7.61 1.38
N GLU A 22 -18.50 -7.44 0.40
CA GLU A 22 -17.11 -7.88 0.46
C GLU A 22 -16.19 -6.85 1.12
N THR A 23 -16.57 -5.56 1.14
CA THR A 23 -15.74 -4.43 1.60
C THR A 23 -16.16 -3.90 2.97
N THR A 24 -16.82 -4.72 3.77
CA THR A 24 -17.07 -4.43 5.19
C THR A 24 -15.79 -4.59 6.01
N SER A 25 -15.72 -3.92 7.17
CA SER A 25 -14.58 -4.03 8.08
C SER A 25 -14.29 -5.48 8.48
N GLU A 26 -15.32 -6.24 8.81
CA GLU A 26 -15.21 -7.65 9.18
C GLU A 26 -14.59 -8.51 8.06
N GLN A 27 -15.06 -8.31 6.81
CA GLN A 27 -14.58 -9.08 5.67
C GLN A 27 -13.14 -8.75 5.33
N ILE A 28 -12.75 -7.46 5.34
CA ILE A 28 -11.36 -7.03 5.13
C ILE A 28 -10.44 -7.63 6.21
N ILE A 29 -10.83 -7.56 7.46
CA ILE A 29 -10.07 -8.13 8.58
C ILE A 29 -9.93 -9.65 8.43
N LYS A 30 -10.99 -10.36 8.04
CA LYS A 30 -10.98 -11.79 7.79
C LYS A 30 -10.00 -12.19 6.69
N GLU A 31 -10.01 -11.49 5.56
CA GLU A 31 -9.09 -11.75 4.45
C GLU A 31 -7.63 -11.47 4.84
N LEU A 32 -7.35 -10.39 5.56
CA LEU A 32 -5.99 -10.11 6.05
C LEU A 32 -5.52 -11.15 7.09
N LYS A 33 -6.41 -11.62 7.97
CA LYS A 33 -6.08 -12.71 8.90
C LYS A 33 -5.72 -14.01 8.19
N ALA A 34 -6.36 -14.31 7.05
CA ALA A 34 -6.04 -15.49 6.26
C ALA A 34 -4.62 -15.46 5.66
N MET A 35 -4.02 -14.27 5.49
CA MET A 35 -2.65 -14.12 4.97
C MET A 35 -1.56 -14.60 5.96
N LYS A 36 -1.89 -14.93 7.19
CA LYS A 36 -0.92 -15.50 8.17
C LYS A 36 -0.32 -16.84 7.74
N SER A 37 -0.96 -17.54 6.80
CA SER A 37 -0.54 -18.85 6.31
C SER A 37 0.27 -18.82 5.01
N ILE A 38 0.58 -17.65 4.46
CA ILE A 38 1.42 -17.54 3.25
C ILE A 38 2.88 -17.87 3.57
N ASN A 39 3.62 -18.32 2.55
CA ASN A 39 5.02 -18.70 2.71
C ASN A 39 5.86 -17.43 2.99
N PRO A 40 6.85 -17.50 3.91
CA PRO A 40 7.78 -16.39 4.16
C PRO A 40 8.53 -15.88 2.92
N ASP A 41 8.77 -16.71 1.93
CA ASP A 41 9.46 -16.36 0.68
C ASP A 41 8.54 -15.71 -0.37
N ASP A 42 7.22 -15.79 -0.18
CA ASP A 42 6.27 -15.18 -1.10
C ASP A 42 6.32 -13.65 -1.08
N LEU A 43 5.83 -13.03 -2.14
CA LEU A 43 5.53 -11.60 -2.18
C LEU A 43 4.07 -11.38 -1.76
N PHE A 44 3.87 -10.62 -0.69
CA PHE A 44 2.56 -10.11 -0.31
C PHE A 44 2.35 -8.71 -0.90
N VAL A 45 1.22 -8.53 -1.59
CA VAL A 45 0.80 -7.21 -2.10
C VAL A 45 -0.56 -6.87 -1.51
N PHE A 46 -0.61 -5.74 -0.82
CA PHE A 46 -1.86 -5.13 -0.34
C PHE A 46 -2.10 -3.84 -1.10
N TYR A 47 -3.21 -3.78 -1.82
CA TYR A 47 -3.67 -2.57 -2.50
C TYR A 47 -5.05 -2.20 -1.97
N VAL A 48 -5.24 -0.95 -1.60
CA VAL A 48 -6.54 -0.39 -1.25
C VAL A 48 -6.75 0.95 -1.94
N ALA A 49 -7.92 1.11 -2.57
CA ALA A 49 -8.42 2.39 -3.06
C ALA A 49 -9.78 2.62 -2.40
N SER A 50 -9.88 3.63 -1.53
CA SER A 50 -11.06 3.92 -0.75
C SER A 50 -10.96 5.31 -0.12
N HIS A 51 -11.97 5.68 0.65
CA HIS A 51 -11.87 6.85 1.51
C HIS A 51 -11.15 6.51 2.82
N GLY A 52 -10.44 7.49 3.35
CA GLY A 52 -9.82 7.46 4.65
C GLY A 52 -10.06 8.77 5.40
N THR A 53 -10.01 8.70 6.71
CA THR A 53 -10.11 9.87 7.57
C THR A 53 -9.22 9.73 8.79
N VAL A 54 -8.83 10.84 9.38
CA VAL A 54 -8.13 10.87 10.67
C VAL A 54 -9.08 11.43 11.71
N ASP A 55 -9.22 10.74 12.83
CA ASP A 55 -10.02 11.15 13.97
C ASP A 55 -9.26 10.83 15.26
N GLU A 56 -9.19 11.79 16.19
CA GLU A 56 -8.41 11.69 17.44
C GLU A 56 -6.96 11.21 17.25
N GLY A 57 -6.34 11.54 16.11
CA GLY A 57 -4.96 11.16 15.80
C GLY A 57 -4.79 9.73 15.26
N GLU A 58 -5.87 8.98 15.08
CA GLU A 58 -5.86 7.65 14.45
C GLU A 58 -6.46 7.71 13.04
N TYR A 59 -5.82 7.04 12.09
CA TYR A 59 -6.36 6.88 10.74
C TYR A 59 -7.40 5.74 10.72
N PHE A 60 -8.49 5.96 9.99
CA PHE A 60 -9.56 4.99 9.74
C PHE A 60 -9.78 4.80 8.24
N LEU A 61 -9.68 3.56 7.78
CA LEU A 61 -10.11 3.16 6.44
C LEU A 61 -11.63 3.05 6.45
N ILE A 62 -12.28 3.85 5.62
CA ILE A 62 -13.73 3.87 5.48
C ILE A 62 -14.17 2.65 4.67
N THR A 63 -14.95 1.81 5.28
CA THR A 63 -15.49 0.57 4.71
C THR A 63 -16.95 0.74 4.32
N SER A 64 -17.49 -0.20 3.55
CA SER A 64 -18.85 -0.10 2.99
C SER A 64 -19.98 -0.12 4.03
N ASN A 65 -19.71 -0.55 5.26
CA ASN A 65 -20.64 -0.55 6.37
C ASN A 65 -20.59 0.70 7.25
N VAL A 66 -19.64 1.61 7.00
CA VAL A 66 -19.56 2.87 7.75
C VAL A 66 -20.70 3.79 7.32
N GLY A 67 -21.63 4.03 8.22
CA GLY A 67 -22.78 4.92 7.97
C GLY A 67 -22.55 6.36 8.43
N SER A 68 -21.50 6.65 9.20
CA SER A 68 -21.19 7.97 9.74
C SER A 68 -19.71 8.07 10.11
N THR A 69 -19.13 9.26 9.95
CA THR A 69 -17.76 9.58 10.33
C THR A 69 -17.63 10.11 11.77
N ARG A 70 -18.66 9.95 12.61
CA ARG A 70 -18.55 10.24 14.04
C ARG A 70 -17.59 9.25 14.68
N THR A 71 -16.76 9.72 15.61
CA THR A 71 -15.73 8.94 16.35
C THR A 71 -16.19 7.56 16.79
N GLU A 72 -17.35 7.47 17.44
CA GLU A 72 -17.91 6.21 17.93
C GLU A 72 -18.20 5.21 16.80
N LYS A 73 -18.71 5.71 15.66
CA LYS A 73 -19.01 4.89 14.48
C LYS A 73 -17.74 4.49 13.73
N LEU A 74 -16.76 5.34 13.63
CA LEU A 74 -15.46 4.98 13.07
C LEU A 74 -14.80 3.85 13.87
N LYS A 75 -14.80 3.94 15.19
CA LYS A 75 -14.23 2.90 16.07
C LYS A 75 -14.92 1.54 15.94
N THR A 76 -16.21 1.50 15.60
CA THR A 76 -16.97 0.24 15.49
C THR A 76 -17.05 -0.30 14.07
N ASP A 77 -17.21 0.55 13.07
CA ASP A 77 -17.62 0.16 11.73
C ASP A 77 -16.47 0.26 10.68
N ALA A 78 -15.45 1.10 10.93
CA ALA A 78 -14.29 1.26 10.07
C ALA A 78 -13.14 0.29 10.43
N VAL A 79 -12.09 0.25 9.62
CA VAL A 79 -10.85 -0.46 10.00
C VAL A 79 -9.82 0.56 10.44
N SER A 80 -9.45 0.51 11.72
CA SER A 80 -8.48 1.44 12.27
C SER A 80 -7.05 1.15 11.80
N GLN A 81 -6.21 2.18 11.80
CA GLN A 81 -4.78 2.09 11.55
C GLN A 81 -4.12 1.02 12.43
N THR A 82 -4.45 0.99 13.70
CA THR A 82 -3.93 0.01 14.66
C THR A 82 -4.27 -1.42 14.24
N THR A 83 -5.50 -1.67 13.81
CA THR A 83 -5.91 -3.00 13.31
C THR A 83 -5.18 -3.40 12.03
N ILE A 84 -5.10 -2.50 11.03
CA ILE A 84 -4.40 -2.79 9.77
C ILE A 84 -2.91 -3.06 10.02
N LYS A 85 -2.29 -2.21 10.83
CA LYS A 85 -0.90 -2.31 11.26
C LYS A 85 -0.61 -3.69 11.87
N GLU A 86 -1.40 -4.10 12.84
CA GLU A 86 -1.26 -5.39 13.52
C GLU A 86 -1.41 -6.56 12.54
N LEU A 87 -2.42 -6.53 11.69
CA LEU A 87 -2.68 -7.60 10.73
C LEU A 87 -1.56 -7.74 9.70
N ILE A 88 -1.10 -6.64 9.11
CA ILE A 88 -0.01 -6.66 8.10
C ILE A 88 1.33 -7.05 8.73
N SER A 89 1.63 -6.57 9.94
CA SER A 89 2.87 -6.94 10.63
C SER A 89 2.92 -8.43 10.97
N ASN A 90 1.76 -9.08 11.16
CA ASN A 90 1.63 -10.50 11.45
C ASN A 90 1.75 -11.42 10.22
N ILE A 91 1.79 -10.88 9.02
CA ILE A 91 2.02 -11.66 7.78
C ILE A 91 3.49 -12.08 7.72
N PRO A 92 3.81 -13.37 7.58
CA PRO A 92 5.18 -13.88 7.79
C PRO A 92 6.16 -13.54 6.67
N THR A 93 5.69 -13.12 5.50
CA THR A 93 6.58 -12.85 4.35
C THR A 93 7.55 -11.69 4.61
N THR A 94 8.77 -11.84 4.08
CA THR A 94 9.82 -10.83 4.11
C THR A 94 9.70 -9.78 3.00
N LYS A 95 8.84 -10.00 2.01
CA LYS A 95 8.61 -9.11 0.87
C LYS A 95 7.19 -8.59 0.90
N LYS A 96 7.01 -7.31 1.19
CA LYS A 96 5.69 -6.66 1.24
C LYS A 96 5.66 -5.41 0.38
N LEU A 97 4.67 -5.32 -0.51
CA LEU A 97 4.32 -4.11 -1.23
C LEU A 97 2.94 -3.65 -0.77
N ILE A 98 2.89 -2.50 -0.14
CA ILE A 98 1.68 -1.88 0.38
C ILE A 98 1.38 -0.65 -0.44
N VAL A 99 0.20 -0.57 -1.02
CA VAL A 99 -0.24 0.54 -1.88
C VAL A 99 -1.54 1.10 -1.33
N LEU A 100 -1.51 2.36 -0.89
CA LEU A 100 -2.59 3.02 -0.19
C LEU A 100 -3.08 4.21 -1.03
N ASP A 101 -4.14 4.00 -1.81
CA ASP A 101 -4.81 5.06 -2.57
C ASP A 101 -6.03 5.57 -1.78
N THR A 102 -5.76 6.30 -0.71
CA THR A 102 -6.78 6.87 0.18
C THR A 102 -6.38 8.27 0.63
N CYS A 103 -7.33 9.10 1.04
CA CYS A 103 -7.05 10.35 1.72
C CYS A 103 -6.32 10.07 3.05
N ASN A 104 -5.38 10.93 3.43
CA ASN A 104 -4.56 10.79 4.65
C ASN A 104 -3.76 9.46 4.73
N ALA A 105 -3.45 8.85 3.59
CA ALA A 105 -2.78 7.55 3.52
C ALA A 105 -1.37 7.57 4.11
N GLY A 106 -0.68 8.71 4.08
CA GLY A 106 0.66 8.85 4.66
C GLY A 106 0.72 8.48 6.13
N ALA A 107 -0.25 8.91 6.94
CA ALA A 107 -0.30 8.58 8.37
C ALA A 107 -0.41 7.07 8.61
N MET A 108 -1.19 6.34 7.79
CA MET A 108 -1.29 4.89 7.89
C MET A 108 0.02 4.19 7.44
N GLY A 109 0.65 4.70 6.40
CA GLY A 109 1.91 4.16 5.88
C GLY A 109 3.02 4.18 6.93
N ASP A 110 3.20 5.29 7.61
CA ASP A 110 4.21 5.46 8.66
C ASP A 110 3.96 4.49 9.84
N ALA A 111 2.72 4.34 10.26
CA ALA A 111 2.38 3.44 11.36
C ALA A 111 2.62 1.95 11.01
N ILE A 112 2.31 1.53 9.79
CA ILE A 112 2.60 0.18 9.30
C ILE A 112 4.11 -0.05 9.27
N GLN A 113 4.88 0.91 8.79
CA GLN A 113 6.34 0.81 8.72
C GLN A 113 6.95 0.62 10.10
N VAL A 114 6.59 1.45 11.07
CA VAL A 114 7.08 1.34 12.47
C VAL A 114 6.71 -0.03 13.05
N ALA A 115 5.50 -0.52 12.84
CA ALA A 115 5.08 -1.82 13.36
C ALA A 115 5.86 -3.00 12.76
N MET A 116 6.21 -2.93 11.49
CA MET A 116 7.03 -3.96 10.86
C MET A 116 8.47 -3.95 11.40
N LEU A 117 9.00 -2.78 11.75
CA LEU A 117 10.36 -2.63 12.28
C LEU A 117 10.49 -3.03 13.74
N THR A 118 9.47 -2.81 14.57
CA THR A 118 9.59 -2.94 16.05
C THR A 118 9.06 -4.26 16.62
N ARG A 119 8.61 -5.17 15.78
CA ARG A 119 7.94 -6.40 16.21
C ARG A 119 8.85 -7.35 17.00
N GLY A 120 8.67 -7.40 18.34
CA GLY A 120 9.17 -8.46 19.21
C GLY A 120 10.68 -8.55 19.45
N MET A 121 11.44 -7.52 19.09
CA MET A 121 12.90 -7.49 19.24
C MET A 121 13.36 -6.20 19.95
N SER A 122 14.54 -6.23 20.59
CA SER A 122 15.16 -5.00 21.09
C SER A 122 15.50 -4.07 19.91
N GLU A 123 15.32 -2.75 20.10
CA GLU A 123 15.45 -1.73 19.04
C GLU A 123 16.69 -1.90 18.15
N ASP A 124 17.84 -2.11 18.75
CA ASP A 124 19.12 -2.24 18.05
C ASP A 124 19.25 -3.54 17.24
N THR A 125 18.75 -4.64 17.77
CA THR A 125 18.79 -5.96 17.09
C THR A 125 17.71 -6.06 16.04
N ALA A 126 16.52 -5.52 16.32
CA ALA A 126 15.43 -5.42 15.35
C ALA A 126 15.83 -4.57 14.13
N MET A 127 16.44 -3.40 14.33
CA MET A 127 16.90 -2.53 13.25
C MET A 127 17.97 -3.18 12.38
N LYS A 128 18.91 -3.95 12.96
CA LYS A 128 19.99 -4.60 12.19
C LYS A 128 19.55 -5.84 11.43
N ILE A 129 18.63 -6.63 11.97
CA ILE A 129 18.14 -7.86 11.33
C ILE A 129 17.01 -7.54 10.36
N LEU A 130 16.08 -6.66 10.73
CA LEU A 130 14.93 -6.29 9.93
C LEU A 130 15.31 -5.44 8.71
N SER A 131 16.27 -4.54 8.84
CA SER A 131 16.80 -3.79 7.69
C SER A 131 17.45 -4.69 6.63
N ARG A 132 17.92 -5.88 7.02
CA ARG A 132 18.53 -6.86 6.10
C ARG A 132 17.54 -7.91 5.58
N ALA A 133 16.50 -8.24 6.33
CA ALA A 133 15.61 -9.38 6.04
C ALA A 133 14.21 -9.01 5.54
N MET A 134 13.72 -7.82 5.79
CA MET A 134 12.35 -7.45 5.43
C MET A 134 12.33 -6.32 4.39
N GLY A 135 12.27 -6.70 3.12
CA GLY A 135 11.95 -5.77 2.04
C GLY A 135 10.48 -5.37 2.11
N SER A 136 10.14 -4.26 2.75
CA SER A 136 8.81 -3.66 2.64
C SER A 136 8.87 -2.33 1.92
N THR A 137 7.94 -2.12 0.99
CA THR A 137 7.75 -0.85 0.31
C THR A 137 6.32 -0.42 0.51
N ILE A 138 6.12 0.78 1.04
CA ILE A 138 4.81 1.39 1.24
C ILE A 138 4.73 2.61 0.33
N LEU A 139 3.74 2.64 -0.54
CA LEU A 139 3.42 3.73 -1.44
C LEU A 139 2.04 4.27 -1.06
N SER A 140 1.96 5.53 -0.66
CA SER A 140 0.72 6.20 -0.28
C SER A 140 0.40 7.35 -1.25
N ALA A 141 -0.87 7.50 -1.61
CA ALA A 141 -1.31 8.45 -2.64
C ALA A 141 -1.03 9.91 -2.28
N SER A 142 -1.01 10.24 -1.00
CA SER A 142 -0.85 11.61 -0.51
C SER A 142 -0.21 11.62 0.87
N THR A 143 0.26 12.80 1.28
CA THR A 143 0.68 13.05 2.65
C THR A 143 -0.52 13.03 3.60
N SER A 144 -0.27 13.06 4.92
CA SER A 144 -1.31 13.04 5.96
C SER A 144 -2.31 14.21 5.87
N PHE A 145 -2.00 15.26 5.12
CA PHE A 145 -2.81 16.49 5.03
C PHE A 145 -3.37 16.79 3.64
N GLN A 146 -3.17 15.90 2.68
CA GLN A 146 -3.62 16.11 1.29
C GLN A 146 -4.69 15.09 0.90
N GLU A 147 -5.61 15.54 0.04
CA GLU A 147 -6.56 14.66 -0.62
C GLU A 147 -5.94 14.04 -1.88
N ALA A 148 -6.18 12.76 -2.10
CA ALA A 148 -5.83 12.10 -3.34
C ALA A 148 -6.71 12.62 -4.49
N VAL A 149 -6.11 12.87 -5.65
CA VAL A 149 -6.82 13.37 -6.82
C VAL A 149 -7.50 12.22 -7.56
N GLU A 150 -8.79 12.36 -7.78
CA GLU A 150 -9.64 11.37 -8.43
C GLU A 150 -10.01 11.76 -9.86
N GLY A 151 -10.49 10.79 -10.66
CA GLY A 151 -11.09 11.02 -11.97
C GLY A 151 -10.11 11.13 -13.15
N TYR A 152 -8.86 10.74 -12.99
CA TYR A 152 -7.93 10.72 -14.12
C TYR A 152 -8.06 9.44 -14.96
N LYS A 153 -8.57 9.57 -16.18
CA LYS A 153 -8.78 8.45 -17.12
C LYS A 153 -9.57 7.27 -16.50
N GLY A 154 -10.55 7.57 -15.65
CA GLY A 154 -11.39 6.58 -15.00
C GLY A 154 -10.77 5.94 -13.73
N HIS A 155 -9.67 6.48 -13.24
CA HIS A 155 -8.96 6.02 -12.03
C HIS A 155 -8.60 7.20 -11.12
N GLY A 156 -8.21 6.93 -9.87
CA GLY A 156 -7.43 7.87 -9.08
C GLY A 156 -6.08 8.11 -9.77
N LEU A 157 -5.57 9.33 -9.70
CA LEU A 157 -4.31 9.71 -10.35
C LEU A 157 -3.15 8.81 -9.91
N PHE A 158 -3.05 8.56 -8.62
CA PHE A 158 -1.99 7.72 -8.04
C PHE A 158 -2.06 6.27 -8.57
N THR A 159 -3.24 5.66 -8.53
CA THR A 159 -3.47 4.32 -9.11
C THR A 159 -3.12 4.27 -10.60
N TYR A 160 -3.49 5.31 -11.37
CA TYR A 160 -3.12 5.38 -12.77
C TYR A 160 -1.60 5.38 -12.97
N VAL A 161 -0.86 6.20 -12.22
CA VAL A 161 0.61 6.27 -12.31
C VAL A 161 1.25 4.93 -11.92
N ILE A 162 0.78 4.27 -10.86
CA ILE A 162 1.24 2.92 -10.49
C ILE A 162 1.02 1.93 -11.63
N ALA A 163 -0.16 1.95 -12.26
CA ALA A 163 -0.46 1.04 -13.36
C ALA A 163 0.47 1.28 -14.57
N GLU A 164 0.75 2.53 -14.92
CA GLU A 164 1.68 2.90 -16.00
C GLU A 164 3.12 2.47 -15.65
N GLY A 165 3.55 2.70 -14.41
CA GLY A 165 4.85 2.23 -13.92
C GLY A 165 5.01 0.72 -14.06
N LEU A 166 4.02 -0.04 -13.59
CA LEU A 166 3.97 -1.49 -13.69
C LEU A 166 3.84 -2.01 -15.14
N ASN A 167 3.34 -1.19 -16.07
CA ASN A 167 3.29 -1.52 -17.49
C ASN A 167 4.62 -1.26 -18.23
N GLY A 168 5.67 -0.86 -17.51
CA GLY A 168 7.01 -0.73 -18.04
C GLY A 168 7.63 0.65 -17.92
N LYS A 169 6.85 1.72 -17.66
CA LYS A 169 7.38 3.08 -17.57
C LYS A 169 8.34 3.28 -16.39
N ALA A 170 8.24 2.47 -15.34
CA ALA A 170 9.17 2.49 -14.23
C ALA A 170 10.54 1.86 -14.54
N ASP A 171 10.67 1.03 -15.59
CA ASP A 171 11.95 0.46 -16.02
C ASP A 171 12.76 1.48 -16.86
N LYS A 172 13.16 2.60 -16.25
CA LYS A 172 13.96 3.64 -16.89
C LYS A 172 15.33 3.12 -17.37
N GLY A 173 15.89 2.15 -16.65
CA GLY A 173 17.17 1.51 -16.96
C GLY A 173 17.11 0.46 -18.06
N LYS A 174 15.93 0.13 -18.59
CA LYS A 174 15.69 -0.91 -19.59
C LYS A 174 16.28 -2.27 -19.19
N THR A 175 16.16 -2.60 -17.93
CA THR A 175 16.67 -3.85 -17.34
C THR A 175 15.80 -5.06 -17.66
N GLY A 176 14.58 -4.83 -18.13
CA GLY A 176 13.54 -5.84 -18.33
C GLY A 176 12.80 -6.22 -17.03
N TYR A 177 13.13 -5.56 -15.92
CA TYR A 177 12.51 -5.80 -14.62
C TYR A 177 12.06 -4.48 -13.97
N ILE A 178 11.02 -4.56 -13.17
CA ILE A 178 10.57 -3.48 -12.30
C ILE A 178 10.80 -3.92 -10.86
N LYS A 179 11.64 -3.20 -10.13
CA LYS A 179 11.82 -3.36 -8.69
C LYS A 179 10.88 -2.42 -7.92
N THR A 180 10.72 -2.66 -6.65
CA THR A 180 9.94 -1.76 -5.78
C THR A 180 10.49 -0.34 -5.76
N THR A 181 11.83 -0.18 -5.80
CA THR A 181 12.49 1.14 -5.90
C THR A 181 12.23 1.83 -7.22
N ASP A 182 12.22 1.11 -8.34
CA ASP A 182 11.94 1.69 -9.66
C ASP A 182 10.50 2.22 -9.73
N LEU A 183 9.55 1.44 -9.18
CA LEU A 183 8.15 1.87 -9.08
C LEU A 183 8.00 3.08 -8.15
N ALA A 184 8.67 3.08 -7.01
CA ALA A 184 8.64 4.17 -6.05
C ALA A 184 9.17 5.47 -6.67
N ASP A 185 10.35 5.43 -7.32
CA ASP A 185 10.94 6.58 -8.01
C ASP A 185 10.04 7.11 -9.14
N TYR A 186 9.43 6.20 -9.90
CA TYR A 186 8.50 6.59 -10.95
C TYR A 186 7.26 7.30 -10.38
N VAL A 187 6.68 6.78 -9.32
CA VAL A 187 5.49 7.34 -8.65
C VAL A 187 5.81 8.72 -8.04
N ASP A 188 6.94 8.85 -7.35
CA ASP A 188 7.38 10.09 -6.72
C ASP A 188 7.55 11.24 -7.71
N ASN A 189 8.07 10.91 -8.88
CA ASN A 189 8.28 11.91 -9.94
C ASN A 189 7.01 12.23 -10.74
N GLU A 190 6.20 11.24 -11.09
CA GLU A 190 5.10 11.43 -12.04
C GLU A 190 3.81 11.95 -11.40
N VAL A 191 3.51 11.56 -10.15
CA VAL A 191 2.27 11.98 -9.50
C VAL A 191 2.20 13.51 -9.33
N PRO A 192 3.22 14.20 -8.79
CA PRO A 192 3.17 15.66 -8.65
C PRO A 192 3.07 16.38 -10.00
N VAL A 193 3.81 15.91 -11.00
CA VAL A 193 3.80 16.50 -12.35
C VAL A 193 2.42 16.41 -12.99
N LEU A 194 1.79 15.24 -12.92
CA LEU A 194 0.46 15.05 -13.50
C LEU A 194 -0.64 15.76 -12.69
N ALA A 195 -0.54 15.80 -11.37
CA ALA A 195 -1.47 16.51 -10.50
C ALA A 195 -1.49 18.01 -10.85
N GLU A 196 -0.33 18.63 -10.94
CA GLU A 196 -0.22 20.05 -11.31
C GLU A 196 -0.66 20.29 -12.76
N LYS A 197 -0.17 19.47 -13.70
CA LYS A 197 -0.44 19.66 -15.13
C LYS A 197 -1.93 19.54 -15.47
N VAL A 198 -2.60 18.56 -14.90
CA VAL A 198 -3.98 18.18 -15.30
C VAL A 198 -5.03 18.84 -14.41
N PHE A 199 -4.77 18.87 -13.10
CA PHE A 199 -5.78 19.28 -12.12
C PHE A 199 -5.50 20.62 -11.47
N LYS A 200 -4.31 21.21 -11.69
CA LYS A 200 -3.84 22.42 -11.00
C LYS A 200 -3.88 22.26 -9.47
N LYS A 201 -3.59 21.07 -9.01
CA LYS A 201 -3.57 20.68 -7.59
C LYS A 201 -2.21 20.07 -7.25
N ALA A 202 -1.78 20.26 -6.02
CA ALA A 202 -0.61 19.58 -5.48
C ALA A 202 -1.03 18.19 -4.96
N GLN A 203 -0.32 17.14 -5.37
CA GLN A 203 -0.41 15.81 -4.76
C GLN A 203 1.00 15.24 -4.70
N TYR A 204 1.47 14.98 -3.48
CA TYR A 204 2.78 14.41 -3.24
C TYR A 204 2.60 13.03 -2.59
N PRO A 205 3.00 11.94 -3.24
CA PRO A 205 2.95 10.62 -2.63
C PRO A 205 3.91 10.54 -1.45
N THR A 206 3.60 9.68 -0.50
CA THR A 206 4.52 9.30 0.57
C THR A 206 5.09 7.94 0.26
N ILE A 207 6.42 7.81 0.35
CA ILE A 207 7.16 6.58 0.04
C ILE A 207 7.97 6.19 1.26
N SER A 208 7.81 4.94 1.69
CA SER A 208 8.58 4.35 2.77
C SER A 208 9.16 3.02 2.32
N ILE A 209 10.48 2.88 2.35
CA ILE A 209 11.18 1.67 1.94
C ILE A 209 12.02 1.17 3.10
N SER A 210 11.86 -0.10 3.43
CA SER A 210 12.65 -0.79 4.44
C SER A 210 13.25 -2.06 3.85
N GLY A 211 14.53 -2.30 4.12
CA GLY A 211 15.25 -3.46 3.61
C GLY A 211 15.68 -3.31 2.15
N GLN A 212 15.79 -4.43 1.45
CA GLN A 212 16.25 -4.46 0.06
C GLN A 212 15.10 -4.34 -0.94
N ALA A 213 15.37 -3.68 -2.06
CA ALA A 213 14.48 -3.70 -3.21
C ALA A 213 14.36 -5.11 -3.79
N PHE A 214 13.16 -5.47 -4.21
CA PHE A 214 12.88 -6.76 -4.84
C PHE A 214 12.09 -6.57 -6.14
N PRO A 215 12.23 -7.47 -7.12
CA PRO A 215 11.49 -7.40 -8.37
C PRO A 215 10.01 -7.71 -8.13
N ILE A 216 9.14 -6.93 -8.75
CA ILE A 216 7.68 -7.04 -8.70
C ILE A 216 7.05 -7.26 -10.07
N GLY A 217 7.82 -7.04 -11.14
CA GLY A 217 7.38 -7.23 -12.52
C GLY A 217 8.53 -7.51 -13.47
N LYS A 218 8.24 -8.27 -14.53
CA LYS A 218 9.12 -8.49 -15.67
C LYS A 218 8.46 -7.90 -16.92
N ILE A 219 9.20 -7.08 -17.64
CA ILE A 219 8.78 -6.52 -18.92
C ILE A 219 9.17 -7.50 -20.02
N LYS A 220 8.25 -7.76 -20.94
CA LYS A 220 8.50 -8.63 -22.10
C LYS A 220 9.18 -7.84 -23.20
#